data_c52fbf8b8b92851f04891ff919f14a72
#
_entry.id   c52fbf8b8b92851f04891ff919f14a72
#
_cell.length_a   1.000
_cell.length_b   1.000
_cell.length_c   1.000
_cell.angle_alpha   90.00
_cell.angle_beta   90.00
_cell.angle_gamma   90.00
#
_symmetry.space_group_name_H-M   'P 1'
#
loop_
_entity.id
_entity.type
_entity.pdbx_description
1 polymer ?
#
loop_
_entity_poly.entity_id
_entity_poly.type
_entity_poly.pdbx_seq_one_letter_code
_entity_poly.pdbx_strand_id
1 'polypeptide(L)'
;VIGNLHTVALVSLFGSVDFMCFPRFDSPSVFCKLLDAEKGGSFSITPSMDGIICKQLYLHDTNILITRFLAEEGIAEIIDYMPVGPEAAWPAIVRRVTSIRGNIRYKMVCSPRFDYASGKHSVKKSGRAFLFVPENGKLESLRLIGSTSLTVKAADVSSAFILKEGETASFVLCSAQHNTSGSGEISVFVEQT
;
A
#
# COMPACT_ATOMS: atom_id res chain seq x y z
N VAL A 1 -12.74 -3.40 2.03
CA VAL A 1 -11.91 -4.57 2.37
C VAL A 1 -11.35 -5.17 1.08
N ILE A 2 -10.07 -5.51 1.04
CA ILE A 2 -9.45 -6.26 -0.06
C ILE A 2 -8.83 -7.53 0.48
N GLY A 3 -8.74 -8.60 -0.31
CA GLY A 3 -8.18 -9.87 0.15
C GLY A 3 -7.87 -10.83 -1.00
N ASN A 4 -7.10 -11.89 -0.70
CA ASN A 4 -6.63 -12.89 -1.67
C ASN A 4 -6.85 -14.33 -1.18
N LEU A 5 -7.81 -14.57 -0.29
CA LEU A 5 -8.12 -15.86 0.35
C LEU A 5 -7.06 -16.34 1.38
N HIS A 6 -5.91 -15.68 1.48
CA HIS A 6 -4.87 -15.95 2.49
C HIS A 6 -4.87 -14.90 3.59
N THR A 7 -5.06 -13.65 3.23
CA THR A 7 -5.15 -12.52 4.13
C THR A 7 -6.11 -11.45 3.63
N VAL A 8 -6.41 -10.48 4.49
CA VAL A 8 -7.23 -9.31 4.14
C VAL A 8 -6.60 -8.04 4.65
N ALA A 9 -6.89 -6.92 3.98
CA ALA A 9 -6.59 -5.58 4.45
C ALA A 9 -7.87 -4.74 4.56
N LEU A 10 -7.98 -4.01 5.65
CA LEU A 10 -9.05 -3.04 5.87
C LEU A 10 -8.58 -1.67 5.38
N VAL A 11 -9.24 -1.16 4.35
CA VAL A 11 -8.94 0.12 3.73
C VAL A 11 -9.98 1.13 4.16
N SER A 12 -9.54 2.23 4.77
CA SER A 12 -10.40 3.33 5.19
C SER A 12 -10.89 4.15 4.00
N LEU A 13 -11.96 4.91 4.21
CA LEU A 13 -12.52 5.84 3.22
C LEU A 13 -11.50 6.92 2.78
N PHE A 14 -10.46 7.13 3.59
CA PHE A 14 -9.41 8.13 3.33
C PHE A 14 -8.16 7.53 2.64
N GLY A 15 -8.27 6.34 2.04
CA GLY A 15 -7.19 5.71 1.29
C GLY A 15 -6.03 5.18 2.14
N SER A 16 -6.30 4.77 3.37
CA SER A 16 -5.33 4.18 4.28
C SER A 16 -5.64 2.72 4.55
N VAL A 17 -4.67 1.82 4.43
CA VAL A 17 -4.74 0.46 4.97
C VAL A 17 -4.49 0.56 6.46
N ASP A 18 -5.53 0.38 7.27
CA ASP A 18 -5.50 0.61 8.71
C ASP A 18 -5.41 -0.68 9.54
N PHE A 19 -5.64 -1.83 8.93
CA PHE A 19 -5.44 -3.14 9.56
C PHE A 19 -5.10 -4.20 8.52
N MET A 20 -4.10 -5.04 8.84
CA MET A 20 -3.73 -6.21 8.06
C MET A 20 -2.88 -7.16 8.89
N CYS A 21 -3.23 -8.45 8.89
CA CYS A 21 -2.35 -9.55 9.30
C CYS A 21 -1.55 -10.04 8.10
N PHE A 22 -0.30 -10.45 8.28
CA PHE A 22 0.56 -10.87 7.17
C PHE A 22 1.54 -11.96 7.60
N PRO A 23 1.76 -13.01 6.79
CA PRO A 23 1.22 -13.22 5.42
C PRO A 23 -0.18 -13.84 5.38
N ARG A 24 -0.74 -14.26 6.52
CA ARG A 24 -2.00 -14.99 6.63
C ARG A 24 -2.94 -14.32 7.63
N PHE A 25 -4.22 -14.73 7.62
CA PHE A 25 -5.24 -14.24 8.58
C PHE A 25 -4.87 -14.46 10.04
N ASP A 26 -4.20 -15.59 10.34
CA ASP A 26 -3.79 -16.02 11.67
C ASP A 26 -2.38 -15.54 12.07
N SER A 27 -1.72 -14.79 11.19
CA SER A 27 -0.41 -14.18 11.46
C SER A 27 -0.56 -12.90 12.29
N PRO A 28 0.49 -12.49 13.01
CA PRO A 28 0.52 -11.18 13.66
C PRO A 28 0.26 -10.04 12.69
N SER A 29 -0.35 -8.96 13.18
CA SER A 29 -0.62 -7.80 12.34
C SER A 29 0.66 -7.06 11.94
N VAL A 30 0.62 -6.46 10.75
CA VAL A 30 1.65 -5.52 10.26
C VAL A 30 1.14 -4.08 10.20
N PHE A 31 -0.17 -3.91 10.13
CA PHE A 31 -0.87 -2.64 10.33
C PHE A 31 -2.00 -2.86 11.32
N CYS A 32 -2.11 -2.00 12.32
CA CYS A 32 -3.15 -2.08 13.34
C CYS A 32 -3.63 -0.71 13.83
N LYS A 33 -3.58 0.31 12.97
CA LYS A 33 -4.09 1.66 13.26
C LYS A 33 -5.55 1.65 13.69
N LEU A 34 -6.34 0.68 13.23
CA LEU A 34 -7.72 0.47 13.67
C LEU A 34 -7.83 0.24 15.18
N LEU A 35 -6.82 -0.38 15.80
CA LEU A 35 -6.77 -0.67 17.25
C LEU A 35 -6.14 0.47 18.04
N ASP A 36 -5.12 1.13 17.47
CA ASP A 36 -4.41 2.26 18.06
C ASP A 36 -3.98 3.22 16.96
N ALA A 37 -4.65 4.36 16.89
CA ALA A 37 -4.45 5.35 15.83
C ALA A 37 -3.04 5.97 15.82
N GLU A 38 -2.36 6.02 16.97
CA GLU A 38 -1.04 6.63 17.12
C GLU A 38 0.10 5.64 16.88
N LYS A 39 -0.04 4.42 17.41
CA LYS A 39 1.03 3.41 17.43
C LYS A 39 0.86 2.33 16.37
N GLY A 40 -0.35 2.09 15.90
CA GLY A 40 -0.72 0.93 15.10
C GLY A 40 -0.14 0.89 13.69
N GLY A 41 0.38 1.99 13.16
CA GLY A 41 0.92 2.07 11.82
C GLY A 41 -0.12 1.85 10.72
N SER A 42 0.22 2.23 9.51
CA SER A 42 -0.68 2.13 8.35
C SER A 42 0.07 2.25 7.04
N PHE A 43 -0.63 1.99 5.94
CA PHE A 43 -0.14 2.29 4.60
C PHE A 43 -1.12 3.26 3.92
N SER A 44 -0.81 4.55 3.92
CA SER A 44 -1.67 5.61 3.40
C SER A 44 -1.15 6.21 2.09
N ILE A 45 -2.08 6.61 1.22
CA ILE A 45 -1.84 7.49 0.07
C ILE A 45 -2.91 8.58 0.16
N THR A 46 -2.48 9.83 0.29
CA THR A 46 -3.39 10.97 0.54
C THR A 46 -3.14 12.06 -0.49
N PRO A 47 -4.15 12.47 -1.26
CA PRO A 47 -4.07 13.67 -2.10
C PRO A 47 -4.13 14.93 -1.22
N SER A 48 -3.38 15.97 -1.61
CA SER A 48 -3.44 17.29 -1.00
C SER A 48 -4.40 18.16 -1.82
N MET A 49 -5.65 18.21 -1.39
CA MET A 49 -6.73 19.04 -1.97
C MET A 49 -7.61 19.52 -0.81
N ASP A 50 -8.31 20.65 -1.00
CA ASP A 50 -9.23 21.18 -0.02
C ASP A 50 -10.68 20.68 -0.28
N GLY A 51 -11.47 20.55 0.78
CA GLY A 51 -12.89 20.20 0.67
C GLY A 51 -13.16 18.82 0.07
N ILE A 52 -12.28 17.83 0.32
CA ILE A 52 -12.37 16.49 -0.26
C ILE A 52 -13.65 15.76 0.19
N ILE A 53 -14.41 15.25 -0.78
CA ILE A 53 -15.46 14.26 -0.59
C ILE A 53 -14.92 12.90 -1.03
N CYS A 54 -14.91 11.93 -0.12
CA CYS A 54 -14.43 10.57 -0.40
C CYS A 54 -15.59 9.63 -0.74
N LYS A 55 -15.37 8.76 -1.74
CA LYS A 55 -16.28 7.67 -2.10
C LYS A 55 -15.51 6.40 -2.32
N GLN A 56 -16.10 5.26 -1.91
CA GLN A 56 -15.55 3.93 -2.18
C GLN A 56 -16.57 3.06 -2.91
N LEU A 57 -16.08 2.27 -3.84
CA LEU A 57 -16.86 1.26 -4.57
C LEU A 57 -15.93 0.11 -4.97
N TYR A 58 -16.49 -1.06 -5.22
CA TYR A 58 -15.75 -2.14 -5.87
C TYR A 58 -15.95 -2.06 -7.39
N LEU A 59 -14.90 -2.41 -8.12
CA LEU A 59 -15.06 -2.70 -9.54
C LEU A 59 -15.97 -3.94 -9.68
N HIS A 60 -16.95 -3.85 -10.59
CA HIS A 60 -17.99 -4.89 -10.73
C HIS A 60 -17.38 -6.29 -10.88
N ASP A 61 -17.89 -7.25 -10.11
CA ASP A 61 -17.47 -8.67 -10.08
C ASP A 61 -15.98 -8.90 -9.74
N THR A 62 -15.35 -7.99 -9.00
CA THR A 62 -13.94 -8.11 -8.59
C THR A 62 -13.73 -7.84 -7.11
N ASN A 63 -12.52 -8.17 -6.62
CA ASN A 63 -12.02 -7.78 -5.29
C ASN A 63 -11.24 -6.45 -5.32
N ILE A 64 -11.36 -5.68 -6.42
CA ILE A 64 -10.67 -4.42 -6.62
C ILE A 64 -11.46 -3.29 -5.97
N LEU A 65 -10.87 -2.62 -5.00
CA LEU A 65 -11.46 -1.48 -4.31
C LEU A 65 -11.00 -0.18 -4.95
N ILE A 66 -11.96 0.68 -5.30
CA ILE A 66 -11.71 2.01 -5.85
C ILE A 66 -12.07 3.03 -4.76
N THR A 67 -11.11 3.88 -4.39
CA THR A 67 -11.34 5.04 -3.51
C THR A 67 -11.17 6.31 -4.32
N ARG A 68 -12.23 7.11 -4.46
CA ARG A 68 -12.21 8.42 -5.15
C ARG A 68 -12.22 9.56 -4.17
N PHE A 69 -11.40 10.54 -4.46
CA PHE A 69 -11.31 11.82 -3.76
C PHE A 69 -11.75 12.91 -4.72
N LEU A 70 -12.85 13.55 -4.41
CA LEU A 70 -13.51 14.55 -5.24
C LEU A 70 -13.35 15.91 -4.58
N ALA A 71 -12.77 16.87 -5.28
CA ALA A 71 -12.63 18.25 -4.85
C ALA A 71 -12.85 19.20 -6.03
N GLU A 72 -13.00 20.49 -5.76
CA GLU A 72 -13.15 21.50 -6.80
C GLU A 72 -11.90 21.55 -7.71
N GLU A 73 -10.71 21.48 -7.11
CA GLU A 73 -9.41 21.52 -7.78
C GLU A 73 -9.06 20.25 -8.58
N GLY A 74 -9.70 19.11 -8.29
CA GLY A 74 -9.32 17.88 -8.98
C GLY A 74 -10.08 16.64 -8.52
N ILE A 75 -9.75 15.53 -9.20
CA ILE A 75 -10.26 14.19 -8.88
C ILE A 75 -9.08 13.24 -8.83
N ALA A 76 -8.87 12.61 -7.66
CA ALA A 76 -7.90 11.54 -7.46
C ALA A 76 -8.60 10.20 -7.28
N GLU A 77 -7.97 9.13 -7.75
CA GLU A 77 -8.47 7.77 -7.58
C GLU A 77 -7.35 6.86 -7.10
N ILE A 78 -7.64 6.02 -6.11
CA ILE A 78 -6.76 4.93 -5.69
C ILE A 78 -7.47 3.62 -5.99
N ILE A 79 -6.79 2.73 -6.70
CA ILE A 79 -7.19 1.36 -6.93
C ILE A 79 -6.36 0.47 -6.02
N ASP A 80 -7.02 -0.26 -5.13
CA ASP A 80 -6.40 -1.15 -4.16
C ASP A 80 -6.87 -2.59 -4.40
N TYR A 81 -5.93 -3.53 -4.51
CA TYR A 81 -6.24 -4.94 -4.62
C TYR A 81 -5.12 -5.84 -4.11
N MET A 82 -5.46 -7.09 -3.88
CA MET A 82 -4.53 -8.19 -3.65
C MET A 82 -4.64 -9.15 -4.82
N PRO A 83 -3.53 -9.50 -5.52
CA PRO A 83 -3.54 -10.46 -6.59
C PRO A 83 -4.09 -11.82 -6.14
N VAL A 84 -4.87 -12.47 -7.01
CA VAL A 84 -5.41 -13.82 -6.82
C VAL A 84 -5.07 -14.67 -8.05
N GLY A 85 -4.91 -15.99 -7.85
CA GLY A 85 -4.64 -16.91 -8.94
C GLY A 85 -3.33 -17.68 -8.79
N PRO A 86 -3.03 -18.62 -9.71
CA PRO A 86 -1.88 -19.51 -9.61
C PRO A 86 -0.52 -18.78 -9.63
N GLU A 87 -0.45 -17.63 -10.30
CA GLU A 87 0.75 -16.82 -10.39
C GLU A 87 0.92 -15.87 -9.20
N ALA A 88 -0.14 -15.65 -8.42
CA ALA A 88 -0.11 -14.89 -7.17
C ALA A 88 0.34 -15.76 -5.99
N ALA A 89 1.49 -16.43 -6.15
CA ALA A 89 2.02 -17.39 -5.17
C ALA A 89 2.33 -16.79 -3.80
N TRP A 90 2.21 -15.47 -3.63
CA TRP A 90 2.51 -14.77 -2.38
C TRP A 90 1.54 -13.62 -2.11
N PRO A 91 1.27 -13.33 -0.83
CA PRO A 91 0.47 -12.18 -0.45
C PRO A 91 1.15 -10.87 -0.86
N ALA A 92 0.41 -10.02 -1.56
CA ALA A 92 0.84 -8.67 -1.92
C ALA A 92 -0.34 -7.71 -1.88
N ILE A 93 -0.09 -6.46 -1.50
CA ILE A 93 -1.01 -5.34 -1.74
C ILE A 93 -0.46 -4.52 -2.91
N VAL A 94 -1.30 -4.30 -3.90
CA VAL A 94 -1.03 -3.38 -5.00
C VAL A 94 -1.92 -2.14 -4.80
N ARG A 95 -1.30 -0.97 -4.84
CA ARG A 95 -1.96 0.32 -4.71
C ARG A 95 -1.56 1.20 -5.88
N ARG A 96 -2.51 1.55 -6.74
CA ARG A 96 -2.31 2.43 -7.89
C ARG A 96 -3.10 3.71 -7.69
N VAL A 97 -2.43 4.84 -7.77
CA VAL A 97 -3.06 6.16 -7.68
C VAL A 97 -3.00 6.86 -9.01
N THR A 98 -4.10 7.53 -9.40
CA THR A 98 -4.25 8.27 -10.65
C THR A 98 -4.81 9.65 -10.36
N SER A 99 -4.26 10.70 -10.99
CA SER A 99 -4.91 12.00 -11.11
C SER A 99 -5.89 11.95 -12.29
N ILE A 100 -7.18 11.75 -12.00
CA ILE A 100 -8.23 11.69 -13.04
C ILE A 100 -8.47 13.08 -13.65
N ARG A 101 -8.44 14.11 -12.81
CA ARG A 101 -8.59 15.52 -13.21
C ARG A 101 -7.67 16.39 -12.35
N GLY A 102 -6.96 17.31 -12.99
CA GLY A 102 -6.08 18.28 -12.35
C GLY A 102 -4.69 17.74 -11.99
N ASN A 103 -3.81 18.64 -11.60
CA ASN A 103 -2.46 18.34 -11.15
C ASN A 103 -2.45 18.24 -9.63
N ILE A 104 -2.34 17.05 -9.09
CA ILE A 104 -2.55 16.78 -7.68
C ILE A 104 -1.23 16.36 -7.02
N ARG A 105 -0.95 16.95 -5.86
CA ARG A 105 0.14 16.52 -4.99
C ARG A 105 -0.33 15.38 -4.09
N TYR A 106 0.53 14.38 -3.91
CA TYR A 106 0.26 13.21 -3.07
C TYR A 106 1.35 13.02 -2.03
N LYS A 107 0.93 12.47 -0.91
CA LYS A 107 1.82 11.94 0.11
C LYS A 107 1.50 10.46 0.33
N MET A 108 2.50 9.60 0.14
CA MET A 108 2.44 8.19 0.51
C MET A 108 3.27 7.96 1.76
N VAL A 109 2.74 7.20 2.72
CA VAL A 109 3.45 6.76 3.92
C VAL A 109 3.15 5.28 4.15
N CYS A 110 4.19 4.46 4.24
CA CYS A 110 4.12 3.07 4.65
C CYS A 110 4.86 2.92 5.98
N SER A 111 4.11 2.67 7.02
CA SER A 111 4.55 2.59 8.42
C SER A 111 4.12 1.25 9.03
N PRO A 112 4.75 0.12 8.69
CA PRO A 112 4.44 -1.14 9.34
C PRO A 112 4.73 -1.08 10.84
N ARG A 113 3.92 -1.77 11.62
CA ARG A 113 4.10 -1.97 13.05
C ARG A 113 3.83 -3.43 13.35
N PHE A 114 4.89 -4.20 13.31
CA PHE A 114 4.84 -5.66 13.46
C PHE A 114 4.30 -6.08 14.81
N ASP A 115 3.65 -7.25 14.82
CA ASP A 115 3.16 -7.90 16.05
C ASP A 115 2.29 -6.96 16.89
N TYR A 116 1.24 -6.42 16.28
CA TYR A 116 0.31 -5.49 16.94
C TYR A 116 1.02 -4.27 17.58
N ALA A 117 2.03 -3.73 16.88
CA ALA A 117 2.90 -2.62 17.29
C ALA A 117 3.84 -2.92 18.48
N SER A 118 3.96 -4.18 18.91
CA SER A 118 4.91 -4.59 19.95
C SER A 118 6.31 -4.87 19.38
N GLY A 119 6.40 -5.27 18.10
CA GLY A 119 7.64 -5.63 17.45
C GLY A 119 8.38 -4.43 16.83
N LYS A 120 9.67 -4.33 17.10
CA LYS A 120 10.56 -3.36 16.44
C LYS A 120 11.03 -3.89 15.08
N HIS A 121 11.41 -2.98 14.20
CA HIS A 121 12.00 -3.31 12.90
C HIS A 121 12.98 -2.24 12.44
N SER A 122 13.80 -2.61 11.46
CA SER A 122 14.68 -1.69 10.72
C SER A 122 14.27 -1.61 9.25
N VAL A 123 14.64 -0.52 8.59
CA VAL A 123 14.41 -0.34 7.16
C VAL A 123 15.74 -0.41 6.43
N LYS A 124 15.84 -1.29 5.43
CA LYS A 124 17.04 -1.44 4.59
C LYS A 124 16.70 -1.17 3.13
N LYS A 125 17.53 -0.40 2.44
CA LYS A 125 17.40 -0.20 0.99
C LYS A 125 18.00 -1.39 0.25
N SER A 126 17.27 -1.94 -0.72
CA SER A 126 17.71 -3.03 -1.58
C SER A 126 17.38 -2.70 -3.04
N GLY A 127 18.33 -2.13 -3.77
CA GLY A 127 18.10 -1.62 -5.12
C GLY A 127 17.06 -0.51 -5.14
N ARG A 128 15.95 -0.74 -5.83
CA ARG A 128 14.78 0.16 -5.91
C ARG A 128 13.74 -0.09 -4.82
N ALA A 129 13.89 -1.18 -4.05
CA ALA A 129 12.98 -1.57 -3.00
C ALA A 129 13.48 -1.15 -1.61
N PHE A 130 12.54 -1.11 -0.65
CA PHE A 130 12.82 -0.95 0.77
C PHE A 130 12.29 -2.17 1.53
N LEU A 131 13.14 -2.73 2.39
CA LEU A 131 12.85 -3.89 3.20
C LEU A 131 12.59 -3.45 4.64
N PHE A 132 11.43 -3.79 5.18
CA PHE A 132 11.12 -3.69 6.60
C PHE A 132 11.48 -5.01 7.25
N VAL A 133 12.53 -5.02 8.06
CA VAL A 133 13.10 -6.22 8.67
C VAL A 133 12.78 -6.23 10.16
N PRO A 134 11.85 -7.09 10.63
CA PRO A 134 11.56 -7.21 12.05
C PRO A 134 12.79 -7.68 12.83
N GLU A 135 12.99 -7.17 14.04
CA GLU A 135 14.05 -7.63 14.95
C GLU A 135 13.78 -9.07 15.44
N ASN A 136 12.52 -9.43 15.56
CA ASN A 136 12.10 -10.80 15.81
C ASN A 136 12.19 -11.61 14.51
N GLY A 137 13.23 -12.44 14.37
CA GLY A 137 13.47 -13.27 13.17
C GLY A 137 12.41 -14.34 12.87
N LYS A 138 11.34 -14.44 13.69
CA LYS A 138 10.19 -15.32 13.42
C LYS A 138 9.12 -14.65 12.55
N LEU A 139 9.15 -13.32 12.45
CA LEU A 139 8.21 -12.55 11.63
C LEU A 139 8.75 -12.37 10.22
N GLU A 140 7.87 -12.38 9.26
CA GLU A 140 8.22 -12.20 7.85
C GLU A 140 8.58 -10.74 7.55
N SER A 141 9.69 -10.53 6.84
CA SER A 141 10.09 -9.22 6.35
C SER A 141 9.20 -8.77 5.20
N LEU A 142 8.90 -7.48 5.15
CA LEU A 142 8.11 -6.88 4.07
C LEU A 142 9.03 -6.14 3.09
N ARG A 143 8.62 -6.13 1.82
CA ARG A 143 9.28 -5.42 0.74
C ARG A 143 8.33 -4.41 0.13
N LEU A 144 8.71 -3.13 0.09
CA LEU A 144 7.98 -2.06 -0.57
C LEU A 144 8.72 -1.63 -1.83
N ILE A 145 7.99 -1.59 -2.95
CA ILE A 145 8.45 -1.08 -4.24
C ILE A 145 7.50 0.05 -4.65
N GLY A 146 8.02 1.10 -5.26
CA GLY A 146 7.22 2.20 -5.78
C GLY A 146 7.75 2.72 -7.11
N SER A 147 6.87 3.27 -7.94
CA SER A 147 7.23 3.94 -9.20
C SER A 147 7.76 5.37 -8.98
N THR A 148 7.63 5.91 -7.77
CA THR A 148 8.12 7.23 -7.37
C THR A 148 9.37 7.13 -6.50
N SER A 149 10.03 8.26 -6.25
CA SER A 149 11.16 8.33 -5.31
C SER A 149 10.69 8.07 -3.89
N LEU A 150 11.28 7.06 -3.24
CA LEU A 150 10.99 6.67 -1.87
C LEU A 150 12.11 7.15 -0.94
N THR A 151 11.72 7.62 0.25
CA THR A 151 12.62 8.09 1.31
C THR A 151 12.32 7.40 2.63
N VAL A 152 13.36 7.14 3.42
CA VAL A 152 13.23 6.57 4.76
C VAL A 152 13.27 7.71 5.78
N LYS A 153 12.34 7.68 6.72
CA LYS A 153 12.34 8.55 7.89
C LYS A 153 12.08 7.69 9.13
N ALA A 154 13.07 7.58 10.00
CA ALA A 154 13.06 6.62 11.11
C ALA A 154 12.83 5.18 10.61
N ALA A 155 11.75 4.52 11.02
CA ALA A 155 11.38 3.17 10.62
C ALA A 155 10.27 3.15 9.55
N ASP A 156 9.95 4.27 8.92
CA ASP A 156 8.89 4.42 7.93
C ASP A 156 9.46 4.74 6.55
N VAL A 157 8.73 4.38 5.51
CA VAL A 157 9.05 4.77 4.12
C VAL A 157 7.97 5.70 3.60
N SER A 158 8.36 6.80 2.99
CA SER A 158 7.44 7.79 2.46
C SER A 158 7.85 8.28 1.08
N SER A 159 6.88 8.84 0.36
CA SER A 159 7.06 9.53 -0.91
C SER A 159 6.16 10.76 -0.96
N ALA A 160 6.68 11.86 -1.50
CA ALA A 160 5.90 13.02 -1.88
C ALA A 160 6.11 13.26 -3.37
N PHE A 161 5.02 13.31 -4.13
CA PHE A 161 5.07 13.41 -5.59
C PHE A 161 3.87 14.19 -6.12
N ILE A 162 3.95 14.61 -7.37
CA ILE A 162 2.87 15.28 -8.11
C ILE A 162 2.56 14.42 -9.32
N LEU A 163 1.27 14.19 -9.56
CA LEU A 163 0.78 13.60 -10.80
C LEU A 163 0.00 14.66 -11.56
N LYS A 164 0.29 14.80 -12.85
CA LYS A 164 -0.52 15.55 -13.78
C LYS A 164 -1.78 14.74 -14.11
N GLU A 165 -2.75 15.41 -14.70
CA GLU A 165 -3.95 14.75 -15.22
C GLU A 165 -3.62 13.56 -16.11
N GLY A 166 -4.21 12.40 -15.84
CA GLY A 166 -3.96 11.13 -16.52
C GLY A 166 -2.73 10.36 -16.04
N GLU A 167 -1.81 10.98 -15.27
CA GLU A 167 -0.63 10.29 -14.76
C GLU A 167 -0.96 9.38 -13.59
N THR A 168 -0.17 8.30 -13.45
CA THR A 168 -0.31 7.28 -12.41
C THR A 168 0.97 7.05 -11.64
N ALA A 169 0.82 6.61 -10.38
CA ALA A 169 1.91 6.05 -9.60
C ALA A 169 1.44 4.75 -8.93
N SER A 170 2.34 3.78 -8.79
CA SER A 170 2.02 2.46 -8.23
C SER A 170 2.97 2.11 -7.10
N PHE A 171 2.43 1.39 -6.11
CA PHE A 171 3.16 0.90 -4.94
C PHE A 171 2.76 -0.56 -4.68
N VAL A 172 3.74 -1.41 -4.42
CA VAL A 172 3.54 -2.82 -4.10
C VAL A 172 4.21 -3.12 -2.77
N LEU A 173 3.44 -3.67 -1.83
CA LEU A 173 3.93 -4.20 -0.57
C LEU A 173 3.73 -5.71 -0.57
N CYS A 174 4.81 -6.47 -0.44
CA CYS A 174 4.79 -7.94 -0.49
C CYS A 174 5.78 -8.55 0.50
N SER A 175 5.82 -9.88 0.56
CA SER A 175 6.85 -10.62 1.28
C SER A 175 8.25 -10.35 0.71
N ALA A 176 9.23 -10.20 1.58
CA ALA A 176 10.63 -10.05 1.17
C ALA A 176 11.30 -11.37 0.80
N GLN A 177 10.70 -12.52 1.13
CA GLN A 177 11.26 -13.85 0.82
C GLN A 177 11.15 -14.19 -0.68
N HIS A 178 10.22 -13.54 -1.39
CA HIS A 178 10.06 -13.73 -2.81
C HIS A 178 11.04 -12.84 -3.58
N ASN A 179 12.07 -13.47 -4.09
CA ASN A 179 13.11 -12.84 -4.90
C ASN A 179 12.58 -12.72 -6.33
N THR A 180 11.87 -11.65 -6.58
CA THR A 180 11.52 -11.27 -7.94
C THR A 180 12.68 -10.42 -8.47
N SER A 181 13.55 -11.03 -9.25
CA SER A 181 14.64 -10.35 -9.93
C SER A 181 14.14 -9.77 -11.25
N GLY A 182 13.77 -8.50 -11.26
CA GLY A 182 13.51 -7.83 -12.52
C GLY A 182 12.69 -6.55 -12.45
N SER A 183 13.01 -5.65 -13.34
CA SER A 183 12.32 -4.37 -13.58
C SER A 183 10.90 -4.52 -14.15
N GLY A 184 10.43 -5.76 -14.37
CA GLY A 184 9.10 -6.08 -14.87
C GLY A 184 8.01 -6.19 -13.80
N GLU A 185 8.35 -6.17 -12.52
CA GLU A 185 7.42 -6.54 -11.43
C GLU A 185 6.25 -5.57 -11.22
N ILE A 186 6.52 -4.27 -11.26
CA ILE A 186 5.43 -3.30 -11.17
C ILE A 186 4.56 -3.36 -12.43
N SER A 187 5.14 -3.59 -13.61
CA SER A 187 4.40 -3.71 -14.87
C SER A 187 3.55 -4.98 -14.91
N VAL A 188 4.06 -6.12 -14.46
CA VAL A 188 3.28 -7.37 -14.41
C VAL A 188 2.05 -7.22 -13.51
N PHE A 189 2.17 -6.55 -12.35
CA PHE A 189 1.03 -6.30 -11.47
C PHE A 189 0.10 -5.20 -11.97
N VAL A 190 0.58 -4.27 -12.79
CA VAL A 190 -0.21 -3.12 -13.29
C VAL A 190 -0.85 -3.43 -14.64
N GLU A 191 -0.27 -4.30 -15.47
CA GLU A 191 -0.81 -4.69 -16.79
C GLU A 191 -1.91 -5.76 -16.71
N GLN A 192 -2.10 -6.42 -15.56
CA GLN A 192 -3.17 -7.40 -15.35
C GLN A 192 -4.50 -6.76 -14.85
N THR A 193 -4.62 -5.45 -14.89
CA THR A 193 -5.81 -4.68 -14.55
C THR A 193 -6.29 -3.90 -15.76
#